data_117b03662d0396e4305b77c01313befb
#
_entry.id   117b03662d0396e4305b77c01313befb
#
_cell.length_a   1.000
_cell.length_b   1.000
_cell.length_c   1.000
_cell.angle_alpha   90.00
_cell.angle_beta   90.00
_cell.angle_gamma   90.00
#
_symmetry.space_group_name_H-M   'P 1'
#
loop_
_entity.id
_entity.type
_entity.pdbx_description
1 polymer ?
#
loop_
_entity_poly.entity_id
_entity_poly.type
_entity_poly.pdbx_seq_one_letter_code
_entity_poly.pdbx_strand_id
1 'polypeptide(L)'
;MYTDNARISHRQLFRQIVTGLLGIYFLAVPVLPDVTGRQGVLCLLTGGGIYGFLAIYFIRIRNFFQDPEKYLGRLWGKLFILLYTSWLWFMGVYLLLMTARITGKFLIEGSNSWMVILLAAFAAYLGSHQGLERRGRMAEVAFPALLLILGGMVALAALQVRPEYLEETGELSFSGWIRGSWEILCIFLPFGFLPAALGSVKKPGDTGKVIWEAIGLITALMILALIILQGSFGLGGYEHEEYPAVRLMSGIRLPGDFLERVDLFWVAAAVFGILFGLGSVFFYSHELLVRVHLEKTALIAGATVVLAALACEKAGIPADFFIRITMEIYGPLLFLLLILAGIGGRKKKFMKAGLLCSSFMLLSGCGISLEDRVFPLSMGVEYENGHYQVVYGIPQLSKVTGQSKEGGESGEKQALVYEGLTLQDAQERFNENQENYLDMGHIKALILGEKLLADREAMAGLLGFLEENPAVAGNIYVFAAEDMEEVMSLDGQETDSLGDYLTGILENTLEKKEKQAAVLQDLYGAWHREEEFPELLEVTVVNKKPRIRQHS
;
A
#
# COMPACT_ATOMS: atom_id res chain seq x y z
N MET A 1 6.96 38.97 -22.68
CA MET A 1 5.51 38.78 -22.75
C MET A 1 5.28 37.40 -23.38
N TYR A 2 5.06 36.36 -22.57
CA TYR A 2 4.82 35.00 -23.08
C TYR A 2 3.32 34.87 -23.29
N THR A 3 2.91 34.57 -24.52
CA THR A 3 1.50 34.29 -24.83
C THR A 3 1.12 33.02 -24.11
N ASP A 4 0.15 33.12 -23.20
CA ASP A 4 -0.41 32.01 -22.42
C ASP A 4 -1.31 31.17 -23.36
N ASN A 5 -0.66 30.30 -24.15
CA ASN A 5 -1.33 29.50 -25.19
C ASN A 5 -2.00 28.24 -24.62
N ALA A 6 -2.00 28.04 -23.28
CA ALA A 6 -2.55 26.87 -22.58
C ALA A 6 -2.15 25.51 -23.22
N ARG A 7 -0.95 25.43 -23.84
CA ARG A 7 -0.45 24.24 -24.54
C ARG A 7 0.95 23.89 -24.10
N ILE A 8 1.19 22.60 -23.87
CA ILE A 8 2.50 22.04 -23.51
C ILE A 8 3.19 21.39 -24.71
N SER A 9 4.52 21.37 -24.67
CA SER A 9 5.36 20.66 -25.64
C SER A 9 5.40 19.16 -25.33
N HIS A 10 5.83 18.34 -26.28
CA HIS A 10 6.08 16.90 -26.09
C HIS A 10 7.08 16.63 -24.96
N ARG A 11 8.15 17.43 -24.89
CA ARG A 11 9.15 17.33 -23.82
C ARG A 11 8.57 17.64 -22.45
N GLN A 12 7.68 18.62 -22.34
CA GLN A 12 6.98 18.94 -21.09
C GLN A 12 6.00 17.82 -20.70
N LEU A 13 5.29 17.24 -21.66
CA LEU A 13 4.43 16.09 -21.42
C LEU A 13 5.23 14.90 -20.86
N PHE A 14 6.32 14.51 -21.53
CA PHE A 14 7.20 13.43 -21.07
C PHE A 14 7.65 13.64 -19.63
N ARG A 15 8.17 14.83 -19.32
CA ARG A 15 8.68 15.15 -17.99
C ARG A 15 7.58 15.18 -16.92
N GLN A 16 6.39 15.70 -17.24
CA GLN A 16 5.25 15.65 -16.33
C GLN A 16 4.84 14.21 -16.01
N ILE A 17 4.79 13.35 -17.03
CA ILE A 17 4.46 11.93 -16.86
C ILE A 17 5.49 11.28 -15.92
N VAL A 18 6.76 11.37 -16.26
CA VAL A 18 7.81 10.70 -15.48
C VAL A 18 7.93 11.28 -14.07
N THR A 19 7.95 12.60 -13.90
CA THR A 19 8.06 13.26 -12.59
C THR A 19 6.88 12.87 -11.67
N GLY A 20 5.65 12.84 -12.19
CA GLY A 20 4.46 12.51 -11.41
C GLY A 20 4.42 11.08 -10.94
N LEU A 21 5.09 10.16 -11.63
CA LEU A 21 5.05 8.75 -11.32
C LEU A 21 6.25 8.23 -10.54
N LEU A 22 7.42 8.81 -10.75
CA LEU A 22 8.61 8.35 -10.05
C LEU A 22 8.41 8.31 -8.53
N GLY A 23 7.86 9.38 -7.94
CA GLY A 23 7.58 9.41 -6.51
C GLY A 23 6.54 8.38 -6.09
N ILE A 24 5.47 8.23 -6.88
CA ILE A 24 4.39 7.28 -6.60
C ILE A 24 4.94 5.85 -6.61
N TYR A 25 5.66 5.45 -7.64
CA TYR A 25 6.14 4.07 -7.75
C TYR A 25 7.22 3.70 -6.74
N PHE A 26 8.07 4.62 -6.35
CA PHE A 26 9.10 4.32 -5.37
C PHE A 26 8.62 4.30 -3.92
N LEU A 27 7.53 4.99 -3.59
CA LEU A 27 7.09 5.12 -2.21
C LEU A 27 5.63 4.72 -1.96
N ALA A 28 4.74 4.96 -2.92
CA ALA A 28 3.31 4.80 -2.71
C ALA A 28 2.73 3.50 -3.30
N VAL A 29 3.56 2.64 -3.87
CA VAL A 29 3.15 1.31 -4.33
C VAL A 29 3.68 0.30 -3.32
N PRO A 30 2.79 -0.44 -2.65
CA PRO A 30 3.19 -1.52 -1.76
C PRO A 30 3.76 -2.69 -2.55
N VAL A 31 4.36 -3.63 -1.85
CA VAL A 31 4.73 -4.91 -2.42
C VAL A 31 3.48 -5.63 -2.92
N LEU A 32 3.56 -6.16 -4.12
CA LEU A 32 2.46 -6.90 -4.75
C LEU A 32 2.86 -8.37 -4.80
N PRO A 33 2.12 -9.27 -4.13
CA PRO A 33 2.51 -10.68 -4.00
C PRO A 33 2.72 -11.40 -5.34
N ASP A 34 1.89 -11.09 -6.35
CA ASP A 34 2.01 -11.69 -7.70
C ASP A 34 3.12 -11.04 -8.56
N VAL A 35 3.78 -9.96 -8.06
CA VAL A 35 4.80 -9.20 -8.82
C VAL A 35 6.17 -9.38 -8.18
N THR A 36 6.60 -10.63 -8.07
CA THR A 36 7.88 -11.01 -7.46
C THR A 36 8.71 -11.87 -8.41
N GLY A 37 10.00 -11.93 -8.22
CA GLY A 37 10.94 -12.76 -8.98
C GLY A 37 10.85 -12.54 -10.49
N ARG A 38 11.04 -13.62 -11.25
CA ARG A 38 10.91 -13.65 -12.72
C ARG A 38 9.49 -13.34 -13.17
N GLN A 39 8.50 -13.81 -12.40
CA GLN A 39 7.08 -13.53 -12.68
C GLN A 39 6.81 -12.02 -12.61
N GLY A 40 7.34 -11.32 -11.61
CA GLY A 40 7.20 -9.88 -11.47
C GLY A 40 7.76 -9.10 -12.66
N VAL A 41 8.92 -9.49 -13.18
CA VAL A 41 9.48 -8.89 -14.41
C VAL A 41 8.55 -9.07 -15.60
N LEU A 42 7.97 -10.28 -15.78
CA LEU A 42 7.00 -10.55 -16.84
C LEU A 42 5.71 -9.73 -16.66
N CYS A 43 5.21 -9.59 -15.42
CA CYS A 43 4.04 -8.78 -15.11
C CYS A 43 4.27 -7.30 -15.42
N LEU A 44 5.44 -6.76 -15.07
CA LEU A 44 5.84 -5.38 -15.39
C LEU A 44 5.92 -5.13 -16.89
N LEU A 45 6.52 -6.04 -17.65
CA LEU A 45 6.63 -5.93 -19.10
C LEU A 45 5.26 -6.02 -19.78
N THR A 46 4.41 -6.97 -19.36
CA THR A 46 3.08 -7.16 -19.96
C THR A 46 2.12 -6.05 -19.55
N GLY A 47 2.02 -5.69 -18.27
CA GLY A 47 1.16 -4.63 -17.77
C GLY A 47 1.55 -3.26 -18.33
N GLY A 48 2.86 -2.92 -18.30
CA GLY A 48 3.39 -1.70 -18.89
C GLY A 48 3.18 -1.64 -20.41
N GLY A 49 3.41 -2.76 -21.11
CA GLY A 49 3.17 -2.88 -22.54
C GLY A 49 1.69 -2.66 -22.91
N ILE A 50 0.76 -3.31 -22.21
CA ILE A 50 -0.69 -3.14 -22.42
C ILE A 50 -1.07 -1.67 -22.16
N TYR A 51 -0.55 -1.06 -21.09
CA TYR A 51 -0.81 0.35 -20.81
C TYR A 51 -0.27 1.27 -21.91
N GLY A 52 0.90 0.98 -22.47
CA GLY A 52 1.45 1.71 -23.61
C GLY A 52 0.51 1.68 -24.84
N PHE A 53 -0.08 0.53 -25.14
CA PHE A 53 -1.10 0.43 -26.21
C PHE A 53 -2.37 1.22 -25.86
N LEU A 54 -2.85 1.16 -24.62
CA LEU A 54 -3.97 1.98 -24.15
C LEU A 54 -3.67 3.48 -24.28
N ALA A 55 -2.46 3.90 -23.99
CA ALA A 55 -2.07 5.29 -24.11
C ALA A 55 -2.10 5.81 -25.56
N ILE A 56 -1.80 4.96 -26.54
CA ILE A 56 -2.03 5.29 -27.97
C ILE A 56 -3.52 5.43 -28.25
N TYR A 57 -4.35 4.56 -27.66
CA TYR A 57 -5.81 4.67 -27.77
C TYR A 57 -6.32 5.99 -27.18
N PHE A 58 -5.71 6.51 -26.11
CA PHE A 58 -6.06 7.82 -25.54
C PHE A 58 -5.91 8.97 -26.55
N ILE A 59 -4.94 8.89 -27.45
CA ILE A 59 -4.79 9.87 -28.54
C ILE A 59 -6.03 9.91 -29.41
N ARG A 60 -6.63 8.75 -29.67
CA ARG A 60 -7.84 8.62 -30.48
C ARG A 60 -9.09 9.19 -29.80
N ILE A 61 -9.20 8.99 -28.48
CA ILE A 61 -10.38 9.42 -27.70
C ILE A 61 -10.24 10.82 -27.11
N ARG A 62 -9.09 11.51 -27.28
CA ARG A 62 -8.84 12.83 -26.70
C ARG A 62 -9.92 13.88 -26.98
N ASN A 63 -10.48 13.87 -28.19
CA ASN A 63 -11.54 14.80 -28.58
C ASN A 63 -12.84 14.59 -27.80
N PHE A 64 -13.10 13.37 -27.38
CA PHE A 64 -14.24 13.06 -26.49
C PHE A 64 -14.08 13.75 -25.13
N PHE A 65 -12.88 13.72 -24.56
CA PHE A 65 -12.58 14.38 -23.29
C PHE A 65 -12.53 15.91 -23.37
N GLN A 66 -12.44 16.48 -24.58
CA GLN A 66 -12.51 17.95 -24.77
C GLN A 66 -13.97 18.44 -24.70
N ASP A 67 -14.93 17.69 -25.20
CA ASP A 67 -16.34 18.05 -25.23
C ASP A 67 -17.23 16.80 -25.10
N PRO A 68 -17.32 16.21 -23.89
CA PRO A 68 -18.15 15.01 -23.67
C PRO A 68 -19.65 15.26 -23.91
N GLU A 69 -20.12 16.49 -23.67
CA GLU A 69 -21.53 16.88 -23.84
C GLU A 69 -21.96 16.80 -25.30
N LYS A 70 -21.09 17.09 -26.25
CA LYS A 70 -21.33 16.94 -27.69
C LYS A 70 -21.66 15.50 -28.08
N TYR A 71 -20.97 14.55 -27.47
CA TYR A 71 -21.11 13.11 -27.80
C TYR A 71 -22.28 12.45 -27.07
N LEU A 72 -22.49 12.77 -25.79
CA LEU A 72 -23.45 12.11 -24.91
C LEU A 72 -24.72 12.95 -24.61
N GLY A 73 -24.63 14.26 -24.82
CA GLY A 73 -25.61 15.23 -24.30
C GLY A 73 -25.29 15.66 -22.87
N ARG A 74 -25.92 16.74 -22.43
CA ARG A 74 -25.55 17.49 -21.21
C ARG A 74 -25.55 16.62 -19.93
N LEU A 75 -26.61 15.85 -19.69
CA LEU A 75 -26.73 15.04 -18.47
C LEU A 75 -25.70 13.90 -18.44
N TRP A 76 -25.62 13.12 -19.49
CA TRP A 76 -24.75 11.95 -19.56
C TRP A 76 -23.27 12.31 -19.72
N GLY A 77 -22.97 13.44 -20.34
CA GLY A 77 -21.59 13.99 -20.38
C GLY A 77 -21.10 14.38 -18.99
N LYS A 78 -21.96 15.02 -18.18
CA LYS A 78 -21.66 15.33 -16.77
C LYS A 78 -21.46 14.08 -15.93
N LEU A 79 -22.36 13.09 -16.05
CA LEU A 79 -22.23 11.83 -15.33
C LEU A 79 -20.93 11.10 -15.67
N PHE A 80 -20.57 11.03 -16.96
CA PHE A 80 -19.31 10.44 -17.40
C PHE A 80 -18.10 11.11 -16.73
N ILE A 81 -18.04 12.44 -16.75
CA ILE A 81 -16.92 13.16 -16.15
C ILE A 81 -16.91 13.03 -14.63
N LEU A 82 -18.05 13.01 -13.95
CA LEU A 82 -18.13 12.77 -12.51
C LEU A 82 -17.60 11.37 -12.15
N LEU A 83 -18.00 10.32 -12.87
CA LEU A 83 -17.48 8.96 -12.67
C LEU A 83 -15.99 8.88 -12.96
N TYR A 84 -15.52 9.56 -13.98
CA TYR A 84 -14.11 9.58 -14.32
C TYR A 84 -13.26 10.36 -13.31
N THR A 85 -13.75 11.49 -12.81
CA THR A 85 -13.05 12.30 -11.81
C THR A 85 -13.12 11.71 -10.41
N SER A 86 -14.13 10.88 -10.09
CA SER A 86 -14.19 10.18 -8.79
C SER A 86 -12.97 9.31 -8.56
N TRP A 87 -12.43 8.68 -9.60
CA TRP A 87 -11.16 7.97 -9.56
C TRP A 87 -10.00 8.90 -9.19
N LEU A 88 -9.89 10.07 -9.84
CA LEU A 88 -8.82 11.02 -9.54
C LEU A 88 -8.91 11.50 -8.08
N TRP A 89 -10.10 11.71 -7.55
CA TRP A 89 -10.30 12.10 -6.15
C TRP A 89 -9.91 10.98 -5.19
N PHE A 90 -10.29 9.74 -5.48
CA PHE A 90 -9.89 8.58 -4.70
C PHE A 90 -8.36 8.43 -4.65
N MET A 91 -7.70 8.58 -5.78
CA MET A 91 -6.24 8.61 -5.86
C MET A 91 -5.64 9.80 -5.09
N GLY A 92 -6.30 10.96 -5.10
CA GLY A 92 -5.90 12.13 -4.31
C GLY A 92 -5.90 11.85 -2.81
N VAL A 93 -6.92 11.16 -2.30
CA VAL A 93 -6.99 10.71 -0.89
C VAL A 93 -5.82 9.79 -0.56
N TYR A 94 -5.59 8.79 -1.38
CA TYR A 94 -4.48 7.85 -1.22
C TYR A 94 -3.11 8.55 -1.17
N LEU A 95 -2.84 9.44 -2.12
CA LEU A 95 -1.56 10.16 -2.18
C LEU A 95 -1.33 11.09 -0.98
N LEU A 96 -2.39 11.71 -0.46
CA LEU A 96 -2.31 12.52 0.78
C LEU A 96 -1.97 11.64 1.99
N LEU A 97 -2.61 10.50 2.13
CA LEU A 97 -2.33 9.53 3.21
C LEU A 97 -0.90 9.02 3.13
N MET A 98 -0.45 8.60 1.95
CA MET A 98 0.93 8.13 1.75
C MET A 98 1.94 9.22 2.07
N THR A 99 1.70 10.46 1.64
CA THR A 99 2.57 11.59 1.98
C THR A 99 2.68 11.78 3.49
N ALA A 100 1.56 11.70 4.21
CA ALA A 100 1.55 11.86 5.67
C ALA A 100 2.30 10.73 6.39
N ARG A 101 2.03 9.49 6.04
CA ARG A 101 2.65 8.29 6.65
C ARG A 101 4.15 8.24 6.39
N ILE A 102 4.57 8.43 5.15
CA ILE A 102 5.99 8.42 4.79
C ILE A 102 6.73 9.58 5.47
N THR A 103 6.13 10.77 5.49
CA THR A 103 6.73 11.92 6.17
C THR A 103 6.85 11.69 7.66
N GLY A 104 5.81 11.16 8.30
CA GLY A 104 5.79 10.90 9.75
C GLY A 104 6.72 9.77 10.19
N LYS A 105 6.89 8.74 9.34
CA LYS A 105 7.73 7.58 9.66
C LYS A 105 9.22 7.81 9.35
N PHE A 106 9.56 8.56 8.29
CA PHE A 106 10.93 8.60 7.77
C PHE A 106 11.57 10.00 7.71
N LEU A 107 10.79 11.07 7.58
CA LEU A 107 11.34 12.44 7.49
C LEU A 107 11.31 13.18 8.82
N ILE A 108 10.16 13.18 9.49
CA ILE A 108 9.94 13.93 10.74
C ILE A 108 9.17 13.01 11.68
N GLU A 109 9.91 12.22 12.46
CA GLU A 109 9.31 11.33 13.46
C GLU A 109 8.40 12.10 14.43
N GLY A 110 7.23 11.52 14.73
CA GLY A 110 6.26 12.14 15.61
C GLY A 110 5.51 13.34 15.03
N SER A 111 5.64 13.62 13.73
CA SER A 111 4.85 14.68 13.10
C SER A 111 3.36 14.33 13.10
N ASN A 112 2.52 15.34 13.35
CA ASN A 112 1.08 15.15 13.30
C ASN A 112 0.60 14.92 11.86
N SER A 113 0.10 13.74 11.55
CA SER A 113 -0.36 13.34 10.20
C SER A 113 -1.36 14.34 9.59
N TRP A 114 -2.28 14.90 10.41
CA TRP A 114 -3.24 15.88 9.92
C TRP A 114 -2.59 17.17 9.41
N MET A 115 -1.50 17.63 10.07
CA MET A 115 -0.75 18.82 9.61
C MET A 115 -0.06 18.53 8.26
N VAL A 116 0.53 17.35 8.11
CA VAL A 116 1.20 16.94 6.87
C VAL A 116 0.19 16.85 5.73
N ILE A 117 -1.00 16.26 5.98
CA ILE A 117 -2.10 16.21 4.99
C ILE A 117 -2.49 17.62 4.53
N LEU A 118 -2.69 18.56 5.45
CA LEU A 118 -3.07 19.93 5.11
C LEU A 118 -1.96 20.65 4.34
N LEU A 119 -0.71 20.53 4.77
CA LEU A 119 0.44 21.15 4.09
C LEU A 119 0.66 20.56 2.69
N ALA A 120 0.55 19.24 2.56
CA ALA A 120 0.67 18.54 1.27
C ALA A 120 -0.45 18.96 0.31
N ALA A 121 -1.69 19.03 0.78
CA ALA A 121 -2.83 19.50 -0.01
C ALA A 121 -2.65 20.96 -0.45
N PHE A 122 -2.19 21.81 0.45
CA PHE A 122 -1.91 23.22 0.15
C PHE A 122 -0.78 23.38 -0.89
N ALA A 123 0.32 22.66 -0.71
CA ALA A 123 1.43 22.65 -1.67
C ALA A 123 0.99 22.17 -3.06
N ALA A 124 0.22 21.06 -3.11
CA ALA A 124 -0.33 20.52 -4.35
C ALA A 124 -1.33 21.50 -5.01
N TYR A 125 -2.16 22.18 -4.22
CA TYR A 125 -3.07 23.21 -4.71
C TYR A 125 -2.31 24.38 -5.33
N LEU A 126 -1.29 24.92 -4.65
CA LEU A 126 -0.45 25.98 -5.20
C LEU A 126 0.23 25.58 -6.52
N GLY A 127 0.72 24.32 -6.59
CA GLY A 127 1.31 23.76 -7.81
C GLY A 127 0.30 23.53 -8.93
N SER A 128 -0.98 23.32 -8.61
CA SER A 128 -2.06 23.08 -9.59
C SER A 128 -2.70 24.37 -10.10
N HIS A 129 -2.86 25.36 -9.26
CA HIS A 129 -3.60 26.60 -9.59
C HIS A 129 -2.96 27.48 -10.66
N GLN A 130 -1.69 27.26 -10.94
CA GLN A 130 -0.90 28.15 -11.83
C GLN A 130 -1.03 27.84 -13.34
N GLY A 131 -1.86 26.88 -13.72
CA GLY A 131 -2.10 26.50 -15.12
C GLY A 131 -1.10 25.50 -15.70
N LEU A 132 -1.47 24.94 -16.86
CA LEU A 132 -0.78 23.81 -17.49
C LEU A 132 0.66 24.13 -17.91
N GLU A 133 0.90 25.34 -18.41
CA GLU A 133 2.23 25.74 -18.89
C GLU A 133 3.25 25.85 -17.75
N ARG A 134 2.83 26.42 -16.61
CA ARG A 134 3.72 26.54 -15.43
C ARG A 134 4.02 25.16 -14.83
N ARG A 135 3.03 24.27 -14.82
CA ARG A 135 3.26 22.86 -14.43
C ARG A 135 4.27 22.19 -15.36
N GLY A 136 4.16 22.40 -16.67
CA GLY A 136 5.13 21.92 -17.64
C GLY A 136 6.54 22.42 -17.36
N ARG A 137 6.71 23.70 -17.03
CA ARG A 137 8.01 24.30 -16.67
C ARG A 137 8.53 23.77 -15.33
N MET A 138 7.65 23.58 -14.34
CA MET A 138 8.04 22.98 -13.07
C MET A 138 8.59 21.57 -13.27
N ALA A 139 7.93 20.76 -14.10
CA ALA A 139 8.44 19.44 -14.47
C ALA A 139 9.79 19.52 -15.24
N GLU A 140 9.98 20.54 -16.08
CA GLU A 140 11.26 20.72 -16.79
C GLU A 140 12.44 21.00 -15.87
N VAL A 141 12.22 21.73 -14.80
CA VAL A 141 13.25 22.04 -13.79
C VAL A 141 13.46 20.88 -12.83
N ALA A 142 12.36 20.28 -12.35
CA ALA A 142 12.42 19.21 -11.35
C ALA A 142 12.95 17.88 -11.89
N PHE A 143 12.61 17.52 -13.12
CA PHE A 143 12.93 16.23 -13.73
C PHE A 143 14.43 15.86 -13.66
N PRO A 144 15.38 16.72 -14.09
CA PRO A 144 16.79 16.35 -14.05
C PRO A 144 17.31 16.19 -12.61
N ALA A 145 16.84 17.00 -11.67
CA ALA A 145 17.21 16.90 -10.27
C ALA A 145 16.68 15.58 -9.64
N LEU A 146 15.41 15.26 -9.89
CA LEU A 146 14.82 14.02 -9.43
C LEU A 146 15.53 12.79 -10.01
N LEU A 147 15.79 12.81 -11.32
CA LEU A 147 16.45 11.69 -11.97
C LEU A 147 17.87 11.49 -11.44
N LEU A 148 18.59 12.57 -11.14
CA LEU A 148 19.94 12.50 -10.57
C LEU A 148 19.91 11.94 -9.15
N ILE A 149 19.01 12.42 -8.28
CA ILE A 149 18.90 11.95 -6.90
C ILE A 149 18.43 10.49 -6.87
N LEU A 150 17.32 10.18 -7.51
CA LEU A 150 16.75 8.82 -7.51
C LEU A 150 17.67 7.84 -8.22
N GLY A 151 18.25 8.22 -9.37
CA GLY A 151 19.19 7.38 -10.11
C GLY A 151 20.50 7.13 -9.34
N GLY A 152 21.03 8.17 -8.69
CA GLY A 152 22.22 8.03 -7.84
C GLY A 152 21.99 7.07 -6.66
N MET A 153 20.83 7.18 -5.99
CA MET A 153 20.49 6.28 -4.89
C MET A 153 20.25 4.85 -5.37
N VAL A 154 19.59 4.66 -6.52
CA VAL A 154 19.41 3.35 -7.14
C VAL A 154 20.78 2.72 -7.47
N ALA A 155 21.73 3.51 -7.98
CA ALA A 155 23.09 3.04 -8.24
C ALA A 155 23.83 2.62 -6.97
N LEU A 156 23.67 3.34 -5.86
CA LEU A 156 24.22 2.95 -4.55
C LEU A 156 23.56 1.69 -3.99
N ALA A 157 22.24 1.59 -4.11
CA ALA A 157 21.49 0.41 -3.69
C ALA A 157 21.90 -0.85 -4.46
N ALA A 158 22.21 -0.71 -5.76
CA ALA A 158 22.68 -1.83 -6.58
C ALA A 158 23.99 -2.46 -6.07
N LEU A 159 24.79 -1.73 -5.28
CA LEU A 159 26.00 -2.27 -4.65
C LEU A 159 25.72 -3.21 -3.48
N GLN A 160 24.48 -3.21 -2.96
CA GLN A 160 24.05 -4.10 -1.86
C GLN A 160 23.42 -5.41 -2.34
N VAL A 161 23.23 -5.55 -3.66
CA VAL A 161 22.64 -6.75 -4.27
C VAL A 161 23.55 -7.95 -4.06
N ARG A 162 22.98 -9.03 -3.52
CA ARG A 162 23.62 -10.32 -3.37
C ARG A 162 23.12 -11.24 -4.48
N PRO A 163 24.01 -11.75 -5.35
CA PRO A 163 23.61 -12.61 -6.47
C PRO A 163 22.83 -13.86 -6.03
N GLU A 164 23.15 -14.40 -4.84
CA GLU A 164 22.53 -15.59 -4.26
C GLU A 164 21.01 -15.40 -4.09
N TYR A 165 20.56 -14.22 -3.68
CA TYR A 165 19.15 -13.90 -3.49
C TYR A 165 18.38 -13.78 -4.81
N LEU A 166 19.05 -13.60 -5.94
CA LEU A 166 18.43 -13.55 -7.26
C LEU A 166 18.23 -14.96 -7.86
N GLU A 167 18.84 -16.00 -7.29
CA GLU A 167 18.66 -17.39 -7.70
C GLU A 167 17.36 -17.97 -7.16
N GLU A 168 16.86 -17.46 -6.04
CA GLU A 168 15.56 -17.78 -5.46
C GLU A 168 14.43 -17.16 -6.30
N THR A 169 14.16 -17.75 -7.44
CA THR A 169 13.07 -17.28 -8.29
C THR A 169 11.88 -18.21 -8.11
N GLY A 170 10.83 -17.70 -7.48
CA GLY A 170 9.58 -18.42 -7.31
C GLY A 170 9.03 -19.04 -8.61
N GLU A 171 8.14 -19.99 -8.49
CA GLU A 171 7.55 -20.70 -9.62
C GLU A 171 6.71 -19.74 -10.50
N LEU A 172 6.82 -19.91 -11.83
CA LEU A 172 6.00 -19.17 -12.77
C LEU A 172 4.57 -19.75 -12.79
N SER A 173 3.61 -19.02 -12.26
CA SER A 173 2.20 -19.37 -12.31
C SER A 173 1.49 -18.57 -13.39
N PHE A 174 0.75 -19.24 -14.29
CA PHE A 174 -0.04 -18.56 -15.32
C PHE A 174 -1.15 -17.68 -14.71
N SER A 175 -1.78 -18.13 -13.64
CA SER A 175 -2.80 -17.35 -12.92
C SER A 175 -2.18 -16.12 -12.24
N GLY A 176 -1.03 -16.28 -11.56
CA GLY A 176 -0.27 -15.19 -10.96
C GLY A 176 0.23 -14.18 -12.01
N TRP A 177 0.72 -14.66 -13.16
CA TRP A 177 1.10 -13.77 -14.26
C TRP A 177 -0.06 -12.90 -14.77
N ILE A 178 -1.27 -13.46 -14.96
CA ILE A 178 -2.44 -12.68 -15.38
C ILE A 178 -2.83 -11.68 -14.29
N ARG A 179 -2.89 -12.12 -13.01
CA ARG A 179 -3.26 -11.29 -11.87
C ARG A 179 -2.26 -10.15 -11.67
N GLY A 180 -0.98 -10.46 -11.58
CA GLY A 180 0.08 -9.46 -11.43
C GLY A 180 0.17 -8.50 -12.64
N SER A 181 -0.08 -8.96 -13.88
CA SER A 181 -0.18 -8.06 -15.04
C SER A 181 -1.37 -7.10 -14.95
N TRP A 182 -2.50 -7.54 -14.39
CA TRP A 182 -3.66 -6.70 -14.09
C TRP A 182 -3.34 -5.69 -12.99
N GLU A 183 -2.67 -6.09 -11.93
CA GLU A 183 -2.21 -5.22 -10.85
C GLU A 183 -1.31 -4.10 -11.38
N ILE A 184 -0.29 -4.45 -12.16
CA ILE A 184 0.59 -3.47 -12.81
C ILE A 184 -0.20 -2.52 -13.71
N LEU A 185 -1.14 -3.03 -14.48
CA LEU A 185 -2.00 -2.20 -15.32
C LEU A 185 -2.81 -1.19 -14.49
N CYS A 186 -3.34 -1.63 -13.34
CA CYS A 186 -4.04 -0.76 -12.39
C CYS A 186 -3.13 0.27 -11.73
N ILE A 187 -1.88 -0.07 -11.42
CA ILE A 187 -0.88 0.87 -10.90
C ILE A 187 -0.58 2.00 -11.89
N PHE A 188 -0.61 1.73 -13.21
CA PHE A 188 -0.48 2.79 -14.22
C PHE A 188 -1.73 3.69 -14.34
N LEU A 189 -2.85 3.37 -13.69
CA LEU A 189 -4.07 4.17 -13.74
C LEU A 189 -3.93 5.62 -13.21
N PRO A 190 -3.00 6.01 -12.30
CA PRO A 190 -2.76 7.41 -11.98
C PRO A 190 -2.51 8.30 -13.21
N PHE A 191 -2.11 7.72 -14.34
CA PHE A 191 -2.12 8.38 -15.65
C PHE A 191 -3.51 8.54 -16.28
N GLY A 192 -4.57 8.20 -15.59
CA GLY A 192 -5.92 8.44 -16.07
C GLY A 192 -6.23 9.89 -16.46
N PHE A 193 -5.39 10.85 -16.02
CA PHE A 193 -5.48 12.23 -16.51
C PHE A 193 -4.96 12.41 -17.96
N LEU A 194 -4.26 11.44 -18.51
CA LEU A 194 -3.60 11.54 -19.83
C LEU A 194 -4.58 11.88 -20.96
N PRO A 195 -5.78 11.28 -21.09
CA PRO A 195 -6.75 11.66 -22.12
C PRO A 195 -7.16 13.14 -22.05
N ALA A 196 -7.24 13.69 -20.84
CA ALA A 196 -7.52 15.11 -20.62
C ALA A 196 -6.36 16.01 -21.02
N ALA A 197 -5.12 15.59 -20.71
CA ALA A 197 -3.88 16.32 -21.01
C ALA A 197 -3.59 16.37 -22.51
N LEU A 198 -3.85 15.28 -23.24
CA LEU A 198 -3.53 15.17 -24.67
C LEU A 198 -4.23 16.20 -25.55
N GLY A 199 -5.40 16.70 -25.13
CA GLY A 199 -6.09 17.78 -25.83
C GLY A 199 -5.36 19.13 -25.79
N SER A 200 -4.47 19.32 -24.81
CA SER A 200 -3.72 20.56 -24.58
C SER A 200 -2.24 20.48 -25.01
N VAL A 201 -1.87 19.44 -25.77
CA VAL A 201 -0.49 19.25 -26.29
C VAL A 201 -0.35 19.90 -27.67
N LYS A 202 0.79 20.51 -27.94
CA LYS A 202 1.17 20.93 -29.30
C LYS A 202 1.37 19.68 -30.15
N LYS A 203 0.72 19.61 -31.33
CA LYS A 203 0.77 18.46 -32.24
C LYS A 203 0.41 17.13 -31.56
N PRO A 204 -0.83 16.95 -31.10
CA PRO A 204 -1.22 15.77 -30.32
C PRO A 204 -1.14 14.44 -31.11
N GLY A 205 -1.06 14.47 -32.44
CA GLY A 205 -0.89 13.26 -33.26
C GLY A 205 0.45 12.56 -33.07
N ASP A 206 1.50 13.31 -32.69
CA ASP A 206 2.87 12.80 -32.57
C ASP A 206 3.21 12.38 -31.11
N THR A 207 2.24 12.40 -30.21
CA THR A 207 2.47 12.12 -28.78
C THR A 207 2.67 10.63 -28.48
N GLY A 208 2.31 9.73 -29.39
CA GLY A 208 2.41 8.28 -29.17
C GLY A 208 3.81 7.82 -28.79
N LYS A 209 4.83 8.30 -29.51
CA LYS A 209 6.23 8.00 -29.25
C LYS A 209 6.66 8.47 -27.86
N VAL A 210 6.29 9.69 -27.49
CA VAL A 210 6.64 10.31 -26.20
C VAL A 210 6.03 9.56 -25.03
N ILE A 211 4.79 9.08 -25.18
CA ILE A 211 4.10 8.30 -24.17
C ILE A 211 4.78 6.93 -23.99
N TRP A 212 5.12 6.26 -25.11
CA TRP A 212 5.85 5.00 -25.08
C TRP A 212 7.22 5.14 -24.41
N GLU A 213 7.96 6.20 -24.73
CA GLU A 213 9.25 6.49 -24.10
C GLU A 213 9.09 6.71 -22.58
N ALA A 214 8.04 7.43 -22.15
CA ALA A 214 7.78 7.68 -20.73
C ALA A 214 7.40 6.40 -19.98
N ILE A 215 6.46 5.63 -20.52
CA ILE A 215 6.01 4.36 -19.91
C ILE A 215 7.14 3.34 -19.93
N GLY A 216 7.88 3.23 -21.02
CA GLY A 216 9.04 2.34 -21.13
C GLY A 216 10.13 2.66 -20.12
N LEU A 217 10.44 3.95 -19.93
CA LEU A 217 11.41 4.38 -18.91
C LEU A 217 10.94 3.99 -17.50
N ILE A 218 9.67 4.24 -17.17
CA ILE A 218 9.15 3.92 -15.84
C ILE A 218 9.12 2.41 -15.62
N THR A 219 8.65 1.63 -16.61
CA THR A 219 8.65 0.17 -16.53
C THR A 219 10.08 -0.36 -16.34
N ALA A 220 11.06 0.19 -17.06
CA ALA A 220 12.46 -0.19 -16.89
C ALA A 220 13.00 0.13 -15.48
N LEU A 221 12.64 1.30 -14.94
CA LEU A 221 13.02 1.68 -13.57
C LEU A 221 12.33 0.80 -12.50
N MET A 222 11.07 0.42 -12.73
CA MET A 222 10.36 -0.52 -11.83
C MET A 222 11.00 -1.90 -11.86
N ILE A 223 11.37 -2.43 -13.02
CA ILE A 223 12.09 -3.70 -13.14
C ILE A 223 13.44 -3.62 -12.41
N LEU A 224 14.18 -2.54 -12.62
CA LEU A 224 15.45 -2.33 -11.94
C LEU A 224 15.28 -2.26 -10.41
N ALA A 225 14.26 -1.54 -9.94
CA ALA A 225 13.94 -1.46 -8.51
C ALA A 225 13.56 -2.84 -7.94
N LEU A 226 12.72 -3.61 -8.64
CA LEU A 226 12.34 -4.97 -8.25
C LEU A 226 13.57 -5.87 -8.09
N ILE A 227 14.46 -5.89 -9.09
CA ILE A 227 15.68 -6.70 -9.05
C ILE A 227 16.59 -6.29 -7.88
N ILE A 228 16.76 -4.98 -7.65
CA ILE A 228 17.61 -4.48 -6.56
C ILE A 228 17.00 -4.83 -5.19
N LEU A 229 15.70 -4.62 -5.02
CA LEU A 229 15.04 -4.88 -3.75
C LEU A 229 15.08 -6.38 -3.41
N GLN A 230 14.74 -7.24 -4.35
CA GLN A 230 14.82 -8.68 -4.14
C GLN A 230 16.24 -9.19 -3.99
N GLY A 231 17.18 -8.66 -4.76
CA GLY A 231 18.60 -8.99 -4.60
C GLY A 231 19.23 -8.49 -3.30
N SER A 232 18.57 -7.58 -2.58
CA SER A 232 19.05 -7.05 -1.30
C SER A 232 18.41 -7.73 -0.09
N PHE A 233 17.13 -8.07 -0.17
CA PHE A 233 16.36 -8.66 0.93
C PHE A 233 16.10 -10.17 0.78
N GLY A 234 16.30 -10.74 -0.41
CA GLY A 234 15.75 -12.04 -0.76
C GLY A 234 14.24 -11.94 -1.05
N LEU A 235 13.64 -13.01 -1.55
CA LEU A 235 12.22 -13.04 -1.92
C LEU A 235 11.33 -12.87 -0.68
N GLY A 236 11.50 -13.69 0.34
CA GLY A 236 10.70 -13.63 1.57
C GLY A 236 10.87 -12.30 2.31
N GLY A 237 12.09 -11.78 2.46
CA GLY A 237 12.33 -10.48 3.11
C GLY A 237 11.69 -9.30 2.37
N TYR A 238 11.66 -9.36 1.03
CA TYR A 238 11.03 -8.32 0.21
C TYR A 238 9.50 -8.29 0.39
N GLU A 239 8.86 -9.44 0.44
CA GLU A 239 7.39 -9.55 0.53
C GLU A 239 6.83 -9.06 1.87
N HIS A 240 7.62 -9.15 2.94
CA HIS A 240 7.20 -8.77 4.29
C HIS A 240 7.58 -7.33 4.70
N GLU A 241 8.30 -6.59 3.87
CA GLU A 241 8.65 -5.21 4.18
C GLU A 241 7.56 -4.22 3.71
N GLU A 242 7.02 -3.44 4.64
CA GLU A 242 5.99 -2.43 4.32
C GLU A 242 6.50 -1.35 3.35
N TYR A 243 7.76 -0.94 3.48
CA TYR A 243 8.41 0.08 2.64
C TYR A 243 9.81 -0.35 2.21
N PRO A 244 9.95 -1.41 1.38
CA PRO A 244 11.26 -2.01 1.10
C PRO A 244 12.25 -1.04 0.46
N ALA A 245 11.79 -0.13 -0.40
CA ALA A 245 12.65 0.87 -1.01
C ALA A 245 13.24 1.86 0.01
N VAL A 246 12.44 2.29 0.99
CA VAL A 246 12.92 3.19 2.04
C VAL A 246 13.87 2.47 2.99
N ARG A 247 13.52 1.24 3.37
CA ARG A 247 14.35 0.40 4.23
C ARG A 247 15.73 0.17 3.63
N LEU A 248 15.79 -0.18 2.35
CA LEU A 248 17.05 -0.34 1.63
C LEU A 248 17.87 0.95 1.63
N MET A 249 17.22 2.08 1.32
CA MET A 249 17.90 3.38 1.25
C MET A 249 18.44 3.84 2.61
N SER A 250 17.73 3.58 3.70
CA SER A 250 18.18 3.91 5.07
C SER A 250 19.41 3.08 5.50
N GLY A 251 19.63 1.92 4.90
CA GLY A 251 20.81 1.08 5.14
C GLY A 251 22.07 1.51 4.37
N ILE A 252 21.97 2.44 3.42
CA ILE A 252 23.11 2.88 2.62
C ILE A 252 24.00 3.82 3.43
N ARG A 253 25.26 3.42 3.62
CA ARG A 253 26.32 4.24 4.24
C ARG A 253 27.31 4.67 3.18
N LEU A 254 27.62 5.95 3.12
CA LEU A 254 28.66 6.47 2.25
C LEU A 254 30.04 6.25 2.88
N PRO A 255 31.07 5.95 2.08
CA PRO A 255 32.44 5.82 2.59
C PRO A 255 32.89 7.12 3.28
N GLY A 256 33.39 6.98 4.53
CA GLY A 256 33.91 8.09 5.31
C GLY A 256 32.87 8.81 6.19
N ASP A 257 31.65 8.26 6.35
CA ASP A 257 30.54 8.80 7.18
C ASP A 257 30.27 10.30 6.95
N PHE A 258 30.54 10.79 5.72
CA PHE A 258 30.40 12.20 5.36
C PHE A 258 28.95 12.69 5.44
N LEU A 259 27.97 11.80 5.27
CA LEU A 259 26.54 12.06 5.42
C LEU A 259 25.90 10.88 6.14
N GLU A 260 25.46 11.08 7.36
CA GLU A 260 24.81 10.05 8.18
C GLU A 260 23.45 9.62 7.61
N ARG A 261 22.72 10.54 6.94
CA ARG A 261 21.35 10.35 6.46
C ARG A 261 21.17 10.77 5.01
N VAL A 262 21.76 9.97 4.09
CA VAL A 262 21.62 10.17 2.63
C VAL A 262 20.20 9.85 2.16
N ASP A 263 19.53 8.93 2.87
CA ASP A 263 18.15 8.52 2.64
C ASP A 263 17.16 9.68 2.61
N LEU A 264 17.38 10.73 3.41
CA LEU A 264 16.50 11.90 3.46
C LEU A 264 16.37 12.62 2.12
N PHE A 265 17.47 12.70 1.34
CA PHE A 265 17.42 13.32 0.01
C PHE A 265 16.55 12.52 -0.94
N TRP A 266 16.65 11.17 -0.86
CA TRP A 266 15.85 10.28 -1.67
C TRP A 266 14.37 10.35 -1.31
N VAL A 267 14.04 10.25 -0.01
CA VAL A 267 12.66 10.36 0.47
C VAL A 267 12.07 11.72 0.11
N ALA A 268 12.81 12.82 0.31
CA ALA A 268 12.35 14.16 -0.04
C ALA A 268 12.09 14.31 -1.55
N ALA A 269 12.97 13.76 -2.40
CA ALA A 269 12.78 13.76 -3.85
C ALA A 269 11.55 12.93 -4.26
N ALA A 270 11.33 11.78 -3.65
CA ALA A 270 10.19 10.93 -3.93
C ALA A 270 8.88 11.56 -3.42
N VAL A 271 8.87 12.17 -2.21
CA VAL A 271 7.72 12.95 -1.70
C VAL A 271 7.39 14.11 -2.63
N PHE A 272 8.41 14.83 -3.15
CA PHE A 272 8.16 15.86 -4.16
C PHE A 272 7.45 15.28 -5.41
N GLY A 273 7.87 14.10 -5.88
CA GLY A 273 7.21 13.41 -6.98
C GLY A 273 5.74 13.09 -6.69
N ILE A 274 5.45 12.61 -5.46
CA ILE A 274 4.07 12.36 -5.00
C ILE A 274 3.25 13.67 -5.00
N LEU A 275 3.80 14.76 -4.46
CA LEU A 275 3.15 16.08 -4.44
C LEU A 275 2.91 16.62 -5.86
N PHE A 276 3.85 16.38 -6.78
CA PHE A 276 3.66 16.73 -8.18
C PHE A 276 2.52 15.89 -8.81
N GLY A 277 2.46 14.59 -8.52
CA GLY A 277 1.37 13.70 -8.92
C GLY A 277 0.02 14.16 -8.38
N LEU A 278 -0.05 14.47 -7.08
CA LEU A 278 -1.24 15.00 -6.40
C LEU A 278 -1.71 16.32 -7.03
N GLY A 279 -0.78 17.24 -7.31
CA GLY A 279 -1.10 18.46 -8.05
C GLY A 279 -1.63 18.18 -9.47
N SER A 280 -1.21 17.09 -10.13
CA SER A 280 -1.79 16.66 -11.41
C SER A 280 -3.23 16.19 -11.24
N VAL A 281 -3.51 15.43 -10.20
CA VAL A 281 -4.87 14.98 -9.84
C VAL A 281 -5.79 16.19 -9.65
N PHE A 282 -5.40 17.18 -8.85
CA PHE A 282 -6.22 18.39 -8.63
C PHE A 282 -6.40 19.20 -9.90
N PHE A 283 -5.33 19.42 -10.67
CA PHE A 283 -5.38 20.19 -11.90
C PHE A 283 -6.31 19.55 -12.93
N TYR A 284 -6.09 18.28 -13.27
CA TYR A 284 -6.86 17.63 -14.34
C TYR A 284 -8.30 17.30 -13.94
N SER A 285 -8.58 17.02 -12.67
CA SER A 285 -9.97 16.88 -12.19
C SER A 285 -10.72 18.21 -12.32
N HIS A 286 -10.09 19.33 -11.96
CA HIS A 286 -10.66 20.67 -12.14
C HIS A 286 -10.94 20.97 -13.62
N GLU A 287 -9.96 20.76 -14.49
CA GLU A 287 -10.10 20.97 -15.94
C GLU A 287 -11.26 20.16 -16.54
N LEU A 288 -11.38 18.89 -16.17
CA LEU A 288 -12.45 18.01 -16.66
C LEU A 288 -13.84 18.51 -16.21
N LEU A 289 -13.96 18.95 -14.97
CA LEU A 289 -15.23 19.49 -14.45
C LEU A 289 -15.61 20.83 -15.08
N VAL A 290 -14.64 21.72 -15.33
CA VAL A 290 -14.86 22.98 -16.03
C VAL A 290 -15.41 22.73 -17.43
N ARG A 291 -14.90 21.74 -18.17
CA ARG A 291 -15.38 21.38 -19.52
C ARG A 291 -16.86 20.96 -19.58
N VAL A 292 -17.43 20.55 -18.46
CA VAL A 292 -18.87 20.17 -18.35
C VAL A 292 -19.67 21.14 -17.47
N HIS A 293 -19.17 22.35 -17.28
CA HIS A 293 -19.83 23.40 -16.51
C HIS A 293 -20.13 23.02 -15.05
N LEU A 294 -19.19 22.35 -14.38
CA LEU A 294 -19.26 21.94 -12.97
C LEU A 294 -18.14 22.59 -12.13
N GLU A 295 -17.82 23.85 -12.35
CA GLU A 295 -16.71 24.57 -11.70
C GLU A 295 -16.84 24.61 -10.18
N LYS A 296 -18.08 24.84 -9.65
CA LYS A 296 -18.35 24.84 -8.21
C LYS A 296 -18.08 23.47 -7.57
N THR A 297 -18.37 22.39 -8.30
CA THR A 297 -18.11 21.01 -7.85
C THR A 297 -16.62 20.74 -7.70
N ALA A 298 -15.78 21.33 -8.56
CA ALA A 298 -14.33 21.17 -8.49
C ALA A 298 -13.72 21.72 -7.18
N LEU A 299 -14.20 22.86 -6.69
CA LEU A 299 -13.75 23.43 -5.42
C LEU A 299 -14.20 22.57 -4.22
N ILE A 300 -15.46 22.14 -4.23
CA ILE A 300 -16.03 21.25 -3.20
C ILE A 300 -15.25 19.92 -3.20
N ALA A 301 -14.97 19.36 -4.36
CA ALA A 301 -14.25 18.11 -4.49
C ALA A 301 -12.83 18.19 -3.89
N GLY A 302 -12.09 19.27 -4.11
CA GLY A 302 -10.80 19.47 -3.49
C GLY A 302 -10.88 19.45 -1.94
N ALA A 303 -11.87 20.10 -1.37
CA ALA A 303 -12.11 20.08 0.06
C ALA A 303 -12.53 18.69 0.56
N THR A 304 -13.40 17.98 -0.18
CA THR A 304 -13.84 16.63 0.20
C THR A 304 -12.69 15.61 0.16
N VAL A 305 -11.76 15.72 -0.79
CA VAL A 305 -10.56 14.87 -0.84
C VAL A 305 -9.71 15.04 0.43
N VAL A 306 -9.50 16.28 0.88
CA VAL A 306 -8.74 16.55 2.11
C VAL A 306 -9.48 16.01 3.33
N LEU A 307 -10.78 16.27 3.46
CA LEU A 307 -11.59 15.77 4.56
C LEU A 307 -11.64 14.24 4.59
N ALA A 308 -11.75 13.60 3.44
CA ALA A 308 -11.72 12.15 3.33
C ALA A 308 -10.36 11.59 3.74
N ALA A 309 -9.24 12.22 3.34
CA ALA A 309 -7.92 11.81 3.78
C ALA A 309 -7.76 11.90 5.30
N LEU A 310 -8.22 13.00 5.92
CA LEU A 310 -8.20 13.17 7.38
C LEU A 310 -9.07 12.11 8.09
N ALA A 311 -10.23 11.78 7.53
CA ALA A 311 -11.13 10.76 8.07
C ALA A 311 -10.51 9.36 7.97
N CYS A 312 -9.92 9.01 6.81
CA CYS A 312 -9.26 7.72 6.59
C CYS A 312 -8.03 7.56 7.50
N GLU A 313 -7.25 8.62 7.71
CA GLU A 313 -6.10 8.58 8.62
C GLU A 313 -6.56 8.34 10.06
N LYS A 314 -7.60 9.07 10.50
CA LYS A 314 -8.18 8.88 11.85
C LYS A 314 -8.76 7.47 12.04
N ALA A 315 -9.30 6.89 10.98
CA ALA A 315 -9.86 5.54 10.98
C ALA A 315 -8.79 4.44 10.83
N GLY A 316 -7.51 4.80 10.61
CA GLY A 316 -6.42 3.84 10.43
C GLY A 316 -6.53 2.97 9.18
N ILE A 317 -7.18 3.47 8.10
CA ILE A 317 -7.42 2.67 6.89
C ILE A 317 -6.08 2.31 6.22
N PRO A 318 -5.76 1.02 6.01
CA PRO A 318 -4.49 0.59 5.45
C PRO A 318 -4.34 0.95 3.96
N ALA A 319 -3.09 0.98 3.47
CA ALA A 319 -2.79 1.25 2.06
C ALA A 319 -3.41 0.20 1.12
N ASP A 320 -3.42 -1.06 1.54
CA ASP A 320 -3.94 -2.20 0.77
C ASP A 320 -5.42 -2.07 0.44
N PHE A 321 -6.21 -1.44 1.32
CA PHE A 321 -7.60 -1.09 1.01
C PHE A 321 -7.72 -0.27 -0.28
N PHE A 322 -6.86 0.74 -0.45
CA PHE A 322 -6.88 1.59 -1.63
C PHE A 322 -6.46 0.84 -2.89
N ILE A 323 -5.46 -0.04 -2.77
CA ILE A 323 -4.99 -0.87 -3.88
C ILE A 323 -6.07 -1.87 -4.30
N ARG A 324 -6.71 -2.55 -3.33
CA ARG A 324 -7.82 -3.48 -3.60
C ARG A 324 -8.98 -2.80 -4.31
N ILE A 325 -9.45 -1.66 -3.79
CA ILE A 325 -10.53 -0.88 -4.43
C ILE A 325 -10.12 -0.40 -5.83
N THR A 326 -8.84 -0.06 -6.02
CA THR A 326 -8.32 0.28 -7.36
C THR A 326 -8.44 -0.90 -8.31
N MET A 327 -8.06 -2.10 -7.90
CA MET A 327 -8.04 -3.30 -8.74
C MET A 327 -9.46 -3.85 -9.02
N GLU A 328 -10.31 -3.87 -8.00
CA GLU A 328 -11.62 -4.53 -8.08
C GLU A 328 -12.71 -3.60 -8.64
N ILE A 329 -12.66 -2.31 -8.35
CA ILE A 329 -13.72 -1.36 -8.71
C ILE A 329 -13.24 -0.36 -9.76
N TYR A 330 -12.23 0.45 -9.45
CA TYR A 330 -11.83 1.54 -10.34
C TYR A 330 -11.13 1.08 -11.62
N GLY A 331 -10.35 -0.02 -11.57
CA GLY A 331 -9.76 -0.61 -12.77
C GLY A 331 -10.83 -0.97 -13.80
N PRO A 332 -11.75 -1.91 -13.51
CA PRO A 332 -12.84 -2.27 -14.42
C PRO A 332 -13.70 -1.07 -14.84
N LEU A 333 -14.03 -0.17 -13.89
CA LEU A 333 -14.79 1.06 -14.16
C LEU A 333 -14.11 1.93 -15.22
N LEU A 334 -12.82 2.24 -15.04
CA LEU A 334 -12.09 3.11 -15.96
C LEU A 334 -11.93 2.47 -17.34
N PHE A 335 -11.64 1.17 -17.41
CA PHE A 335 -11.59 0.46 -18.69
C PHE A 335 -12.93 0.53 -19.40
N LEU A 336 -14.04 0.32 -18.70
CA LEU A 336 -15.37 0.45 -19.27
C LEU A 336 -15.62 1.88 -19.77
N LEU A 337 -15.30 2.90 -18.99
CA LEU A 337 -15.45 4.31 -19.38
C LEU A 337 -14.60 4.66 -20.60
N LEU A 338 -13.36 4.16 -20.67
CA LEU A 338 -12.48 4.38 -21.82
C LEU A 338 -13.01 3.70 -23.09
N ILE A 339 -13.53 2.49 -22.99
CA ILE A 339 -14.19 1.78 -24.11
C ILE A 339 -15.41 2.58 -24.57
N LEU A 340 -16.25 3.06 -23.64
CA LEU A 340 -17.42 3.88 -23.95
C LEU A 340 -17.03 5.17 -24.67
N ALA A 341 -15.97 5.85 -24.21
CA ALA A 341 -15.43 7.04 -24.88
C ALA A 341 -15.01 6.76 -26.33
N GLY A 342 -14.45 5.56 -26.60
CA GLY A 342 -14.01 5.16 -27.94
C GLY A 342 -15.15 4.85 -28.91
N ILE A 343 -16.28 4.41 -28.42
CA ILE A 343 -17.49 4.18 -29.25
C ILE A 343 -18.03 5.50 -29.82
N GLY A 344 -17.73 6.62 -29.16
CA GLY A 344 -17.82 7.97 -29.72
C GLY A 344 -19.17 8.37 -30.31
N GLY A 345 -20.25 8.29 -29.56
CA GLY A 345 -21.57 8.81 -29.98
C GLY A 345 -22.31 8.04 -31.08
N ARG A 346 -21.65 7.08 -31.76
CA ARG A 346 -22.28 6.26 -32.81
C ARG A 346 -23.38 5.33 -32.27
N LYS A 347 -23.30 4.95 -30.97
CA LYS A 347 -24.26 4.08 -30.27
C LYS A 347 -24.68 4.70 -28.92
N LYS A 348 -25.30 5.88 -28.95
CA LYS A 348 -25.68 6.64 -27.73
C LYS A 348 -26.47 5.83 -26.71
N LYS A 349 -27.37 4.92 -27.14
CA LYS A 349 -28.16 4.08 -26.22
C LYS A 349 -27.25 3.11 -25.44
N PHE A 350 -26.30 2.47 -26.12
CA PHE A 350 -25.35 1.55 -25.52
C PHE A 350 -24.43 2.25 -24.51
N MET A 351 -23.96 3.46 -24.86
CA MET A 351 -23.15 4.27 -23.95
C MET A 351 -23.91 4.66 -22.69
N LYS A 352 -25.19 5.04 -22.79
CA LYS A 352 -26.02 5.38 -21.63
C LYS A 352 -26.24 4.18 -20.70
N ALA A 353 -26.51 3.00 -21.27
CA ALA A 353 -26.64 1.77 -20.50
C ALA A 353 -25.31 1.40 -19.79
N GLY A 354 -24.16 1.51 -20.49
CA GLY A 354 -22.86 1.27 -19.90
C GLY A 354 -22.53 2.24 -18.76
N LEU A 355 -22.87 3.53 -18.87
CA LEU A 355 -22.71 4.50 -17.80
C LEU A 355 -23.59 4.19 -16.59
N LEU A 356 -24.82 3.70 -16.82
CA LEU A 356 -25.68 3.27 -15.73
C LEU A 356 -25.05 2.07 -14.99
N CYS A 357 -24.59 1.05 -15.73
CA CYS A 357 -23.87 -0.09 -15.14
C CYS A 357 -22.61 0.36 -14.36
N SER A 358 -21.84 1.32 -14.90
CA SER A 358 -20.67 1.87 -14.22
C SER A 358 -21.01 2.56 -12.90
N SER A 359 -22.17 3.24 -12.84
CA SER A 359 -22.65 3.88 -11.60
C SER A 359 -23.00 2.85 -10.52
N PHE A 360 -23.54 1.69 -10.91
CA PHE A 360 -23.83 0.61 -9.98
C PHE A 360 -22.56 -0.06 -9.44
N MET A 361 -21.46 -0.13 -10.20
CA MET A 361 -20.20 -0.68 -9.71
C MET A 361 -19.64 0.10 -8.51
N LEU A 362 -19.84 1.42 -8.45
CA LEU A 362 -19.43 2.24 -7.31
C LEU A 362 -20.31 2.03 -6.06
N LEU A 363 -21.49 1.47 -6.23
CA LEU A 363 -22.45 1.22 -5.14
C LEU A 363 -22.31 -0.20 -4.56
N SER A 364 -21.63 -1.09 -5.25
CA SER A 364 -21.48 -2.51 -4.87
C SER A 364 -20.27 -2.79 -3.96
N GLY A 365 -19.90 -1.87 -3.10
CA GLY A 365 -18.86 -2.10 -2.08
C GLY A 365 -19.34 -3.14 -1.07
N CYS A 366 -19.19 -4.44 -1.38
CA CYS A 366 -19.37 -5.53 -0.42
C CYS A 366 -18.02 -5.85 0.24
N GLY A 367 -17.80 -5.32 1.43
CA GLY A 367 -16.78 -5.77 2.37
C GLY A 367 -17.45 -6.15 3.68
N ILE A 368 -16.89 -7.11 4.44
CA ILE A 368 -17.26 -7.35 5.83
C ILE A 368 -17.03 -6.02 6.58
N SER A 369 -18.06 -5.51 7.27
CA SER A 369 -17.94 -4.22 7.94
C SER A 369 -16.88 -4.28 9.05
N LEU A 370 -16.24 -3.16 9.36
CA LEU A 370 -15.25 -3.11 10.45
C LEU A 370 -15.88 -3.49 11.81
N GLU A 371 -17.17 -3.26 11.95
CA GLU A 371 -17.94 -3.58 13.16
C GLU A 371 -18.11 -5.10 13.38
N ASP A 372 -18.00 -5.88 12.28
CA ASP A 372 -18.11 -7.33 12.29
C ASP A 372 -16.74 -8.03 12.34
N ARG A 373 -15.65 -7.31 12.66
CA ARG A 373 -14.31 -7.86 12.78
C ARG A 373 -13.81 -7.78 14.22
N VAL A 374 -13.03 -8.78 14.60
CA VAL A 374 -12.28 -8.78 15.85
C VAL A 374 -10.79 -8.79 15.55
N PHE A 375 -10.03 -7.96 16.26
CA PHE A 375 -8.61 -7.73 16.05
C PHE A 375 -7.81 -8.21 17.26
N PRO A 376 -7.24 -9.42 17.23
CA PRO A 376 -6.36 -9.89 18.29
C PRO A 376 -5.06 -9.07 18.28
N LEU A 377 -4.53 -8.76 19.46
CA LEU A 377 -3.23 -8.11 19.64
C LEU A 377 -2.13 -9.09 20.01
N SER A 378 -2.49 -10.29 20.45
CA SER A 378 -1.58 -11.41 20.69
C SER A 378 -2.14 -12.71 20.15
N MET A 379 -1.25 -13.63 19.78
CA MET A 379 -1.57 -14.98 19.33
C MET A 379 -0.62 -15.96 20.01
N GLY A 380 -1.19 -16.94 20.69
CA GLY A 380 -0.45 -18.06 21.27
C GLY A 380 -0.66 -19.31 20.43
N VAL A 381 0.40 -20.06 20.17
CA VAL A 381 0.35 -21.31 19.41
C VAL A 381 1.17 -22.39 20.11
N GLU A 382 0.52 -23.54 20.34
CA GLU A 382 1.15 -24.76 20.81
C GLU A 382 0.84 -25.93 19.86
N TYR A 383 1.67 -26.95 19.87
CA TYR A 383 1.45 -28.18 19.09
C TYR A 383 1.55 -29.40 19.96
N GLU A 384 0.43 -30.07 20.18
CA GLU A 384 0.37 -31.23 21.03
C GLU A 384 -0.48 -32.36 20.42
N ASN A 385 0.01 -33.60 20.49
CA ASN A 385 -0.70 -34.81 20.02
C ASN A 385 -1.14 -34.74 18.54
N GLY A 386 -0.39 -34.03 17.68
CA GLY A 386 -0.73 -33.89 16.26
C GLY A 386 -1.75 -32.79 15.94
N HIS A 387 -2.05 -31.90 16.90
CA HIS A 387 -3.00 -30.80 16.74
C HIS A 387 -2.36 -29.48 17.13
N TYR A 388 -2.68 -28.43 16.39
CA TYR A 388 -2.40 -27.05 16.77
C TYR A 388 -3.45 -26.58 17.79
N GLN A 389 -2.98 -25.95 18.84
CA GLN A 389 -3.79 -25.24 19.82
C GLN A 389 -3.49 -23.74 19.68
N VAL A 390 -4.51 -22.96 19.33
CA VAL A 390 -4.36 -21.53 19.06
C VAL A 390 -5.22 -20.74 20.04
N VAL A 391 -4.64 -19.71 20.64
CA VAL A 391 -5.30 -18.79 21.54
C VAL A 391 -5.13 -17.37 21.01
N TYR A 392 -6.24 -16.64 20.86
CA TYR A 392 -6.22 -15.25 20.41
C TYR A 392 -6.48 -14.29 21.56
N GLY A 393 -5.55 -13.38 21.81
CA GLY A 393 -5.71 -12.33 22.82
C GLY A 393 -6.45 -11.14 22.24
N ILE A 394 -7.71 -10.97 22.63
CA ILE A 394 -8.62 -9.96 22.14
C ILE A 394 -8.84 -8.90 23.22
N PRO A 395 -8.44 -7.62 23.00
CA PRO A 395 -8.58 -6.57 23.99
C PRO A 395 -10.06 -6.25 24.26
N GLN A 396 -10.42 -6.03 25.52
CA GLN A 396 -11.76 -5.61 25.91
C GLN A 396 -11.93 -4.11 25.69
N LEU A 397 -12.53 -3.70 24.57
CA LEU A 397 -12.81 -2.29 24.26
C LEU A 397 -13.65 -1.56 25.34
N SER A 398 -14.48 -2.26 26.12
CA SER A 398 -15.30 -1.66 27.18
C SER A 398 -14.49 -1.09 28.35
N LYS A 399 -13.30 -1.59 28.63
CA LYS A 399 -12.41 -1.05 29.67
C LYS A 399 -11.61 0.17 29.19
N VAL A 400 -11.28 0.22 27.90
CA VAL A 400 -10.47 1.30 27.32
C VAL A 400 -11.28 2.59 27.12
N THR A 401 -12.60 2.49 26.89
CA THR A 401 -13.46 3.67 26.63
C THR A 401 -14.13 4.25 27.88
N GLY A 402 -13.88 3.69 29.08
CA GLY A 402 -14.43 4.20 30.35
C GLY A 402 -15.96 4.12 30.48
N GLN A 403 -16.64 3.39 29.59
CA GLN A 403 -18.07 3.11 29.68
C GLN A 403 -18.31 1.79 30.41
N SER A 404 -18.17 1.82 31.73
CA SER A 404 -18.62 0.73 32.59
C SER A 404 -20.15 0.69 32.59
N LYS A 405 -20.76 -0.23 31.88
CA LYS A 405 -22.11 -0.70 32.22
C LYS A 405 -21.97 -1.61 33.45
N GLU A 406 -22.35 -1.10 34.62
CA GLU A 406 -22.61 -1.89 35.79
C GLU A 406 -23.70 -2.94 35.46
N GLY A 407 -23.38 -4.21 35.60
CA GLY A 407 -24.34 -5.29 35.57
C GLY A 407 -24.00 -6.41 34.59
N GLY A 408 -23.03 -7.25 34.90
CA GLY A 408 -22.80 -8.51 34.22
C GLY A 408 -21.71 -9.30 34.93
N GLU A 409 -22.06 -10.47 35.44
CA GLU A 409 -21.27 -11.38 36.27
C GLU A 409 -19.82 -11.54 35.80
N SER A 410 -18.90 -11.37 36.75
CA SER A 410 -17.50 -11.76 36.69
C SER A 410 -17.38 -13.30 36.64
N GLY A 411 -17.63 -13.90 35.50
CA GLY A 411 -17.17 -15.24 35.20
C GLY A 411 -15.70 -15.19 34.83
N GLU A 412 -14.87 -16.03 35.43
CA GLU A 412 -13.51 -16.33 34.98
C GLU A 412 -13.59 -16.69 33.49
N LYS A 413 -13.18 -15.79 32.61
CA LYS A 413 -13.06 -16.09 31.19
C LYS A 413 -11.75 -16.85 30.99
N GLN A 414 -11.85 -18.18 30.93
CA GLN A 414 -10.79 -19.01 30.38
C GLN A 414 -10.46 -18.51 28.96
N ALA A 415 -9.17 -18.41 28.65
CA ALA A 415 -8.71 -18.17 27.30
C ALA A 415 -9.33 -19.26 26.39
N LEU A 416 -10.02 -18.83 25.33
CA LEU A 416 -10.65 -19.77 24.41
C LEU A 416 -9.57 -20.38 23.52
N VAL A 417 -9.34 -21.68 23.70
CA VAL A 417 -8.40 -22.47 22.90
C VAL A 417 -9.14 -23.05 21.70
N TYR A 418 -8.61 -22.81 20.51
CA TYR A 418 -9.12 -23.38 19.26
C TYR A 418 -8.15 -24.44 18.76
N GLU A 419 -8.62 -25.67 18.65
CA GLU A 419 -7.81 -26.81 18.21
C GLU A 419 -8.08 -27.13 16.74
N GLY A 420 -7.05 -27.53 15.99
CA GLY A 420 -7.20 -27.98 14.60
C GLY A 420 -6.06 -28.91 14.19
N LEU A 421 -6.29 -29.75 13.20
CA LEU A 421 -5.22 -30.52 12.55
C LEU A 421 -4.28 -29.58 11.79
N THR A 422 -4.84 -28.49 11.29
CA THR A 422 -4.13 -27.40 10.65
C THR A 422 -4.49 -26.08 11.33
N LEU A 423 -3.70 -25.04 11.11
CA LEU A 423 -4.01 -23.69 11.60
C LEU A 423 -5.24 -23.09 10.93
N GLN A 424 -5.49 -23.46 9.66
CA GLN A 424 -6.72 -23.11 8.96
C GLN A 424 -7.96 -23.68 9.66
N ASP A 425 -7.91 -24.96 10.08
CA ASP A 425 -9.01 -25.59 10.82
C ASP A 425 -9.28 -24.87 12.15
N ALA A 426 -8.23 -24.48 12.86
CA ALA A 426 -8.35 -23.72 14.11
C ALA A 426 -8.97 -22.34 13.88
N GLN A 427 -8.59 -21.64 12.81
CA GLN A 427 -9.16 -20.35 12.42
C GLN A 427 -10.63 -20.49 11.99
N GLU A 428 -10.97 -21.52 11.21
CA GLU A 428 -12.36 -21.78 10.81
C GLU A 428 -13.24 -22.03 12.04
N ARG A 429 -12.77 -22.84 13.00
CA ARG A 429 -13.49 -23.05 14.27
C ARG A 429 -13.68 -21.78 15.09
N PHE A 430 -12.71 -20.85 15.04
CA PHE A 430 -12.90 -19.53 15.65
C PHE A 430 -14.05 -18.80 14.96
N ASN A 431 -14.03 -18.69 13.63
CA ASN A 431 -15.04 -17.97 12.86
C ASN A 431 -16.44 -18.60 12.96
N GLU A 432 -16.54 -19.92 13.16
CA GLU A 432 -17.81 -20.61 13.37
C GLU A 432 -18.41 -20.38 14.76
N ASN A 433 -17.57 -20.13 15.77
CA ASN A 433 -17.99 -20.03 17.17
C ASN A 433 -18.03 -18.58 17.70
N GLN A 434 -17.65 -17.58 16.88
CA GLN A 434 -17.65 -16.17 17.27
C GLN A 434 -18.56 -15.35 16.35
N GLU A 435 -19.17 -14.28 16.90
CA GLU A 435 -20.03 -13.38 16.14
C GLU A 435 -19.24 -12.55 15.12
N ASN A 436 -17.94 -12.35 15.35
CA ASN A 436 -17.09 -11.46 14.57
C ASN A 436 -16.02 -12.25 13.81
N TYR A 437 -15.69 -11.79 12.61
CA TYR A 437 -14.64 -12.36 11.76
C TYR A 437 -13.25 -12.01 12.31
N LEU A 438 -12.37 -13.00 12.38
CA LEU A 438 -10.99 -12.83 12.84
C LEU A 438 -10.14 -12.08 11.81
N ASP A 439 -9.57 -10.94 12.21
CA ASP A 439 -8.63 -10.17 11.40
C ASP A 439 -7.27 -10.10 12.13
N MET A 440 -6.28 -10.83 11.62
CA MET A 440 -4.95 -10.96 12.24
C MET A 440 -4.02 -9.78 11.98
N GLY A 441 -4.47 -8.73 11.30
CA GLY A 441 -3.63 -7.58 10.91
C GLY A 441 -3.15 -6.70 12.06
N HIS A 442 -3.57 -6.97 13.30
CA HIS A 442 -3.19 -6.16 14.47
C HIS A 442 -2.38 -6.93 15.50
N ILE A 443 -1.98 -8.17 15.22
CA ILE A 443 -1.13 -8.96 16.12
C ILE A 443 0.21 -8.25 16.31
N LYS A 444 0.61 -8.06 17.56
CA LYS A 444 1.87 -7.42 17.98
C LYS A 444 2.84 -8.41 18.61
N ALA A 445 2.30 -9.46 19.26
CA ALA A 445 3.08 -10.48 19.92
C ALA A 445 2.59 -11.90 19.53
N LEU A 446 3.52 -12.75 19.13
CA LEU A 446 3.33 -14.17 18.87
C LEU A 446 4.05 -14.96 19.96
N ILE A 447 3.31 -15.81 20.68
CA ILE A 447 3.82 -16.63 21.77
C ILE A 447 3.83 -18.10 21.32
N LEU A 448 5.01 -18.69 21.25
CA LEU A 448 5.23 -20.06 20.79
C LEU A 448 5.51 -20.98 21.98
N GLY A 449 4.76 -22.07 22.07
CA GLY A 449 4.97 -23.08 23.11
C GLY A 449 6.19 -23.94 22.85
N GLU A 450 6.77 -24.54 23.91
CA GLU A 450 7.99 -25.35 23.81
C GLU A 450 7.85 -26.58 22.91
N LYS A 451 6.67 -27.25 22.93
CA LYS A 451 6.45 -28.45 22.10
C LYS A 451 6.38 -28.10 20.62
N LEU A 452 5.80 -26.96 20.28
CA LEU A 452 5.80 -26.44 18.90
C LEU A 452 7.22 -26.11 18.45
N LEU A 453 8.01 -25.42 19.27
CA LEU A 453 9.40 -25.06 18.96
C LEU A 453 10.31 -26.29 18.79
N ALA A 454 9.99 -27.40 19.45
CA ALA A 454 10.70 -28.66 19.33
C ALA A 454 10.34 -29.45 18.05
N ASP A 455 9.19 -29.17 17.42
CA ASP A 455 8.72 -29.86 16.23
C ASP A 455 8.92 -29.00 14.98
N ARG A 456 9.93 -29.33 14.18
CA ARG A 456 10.33 -28.58 12.98
C ARG A 456 9.24 -28.59 11.89
N GLU A 457 8.47 -29.67 11.78
CA GLU A 457 7.40 -29.79 10.78
C GLU A 457 6.19 -28.93 11.18
N ALA A 458 5.82 -28.95 12.47
CA ALA A 458 4.77 -28.10 13.00
C ALA A 458 5.16 -26.60 12.91
N MET A 459 6.42 -26.25 13.21
CA MET A 459 6.92 -24.88 13.00
C MET A 459 6.84 -24.45 11.54
N ALA A 460 7.23 -25.30 10.60
CA ALA A 460 7.09 -25.00 9.18
C ALA A 460 5.64 -24.80 8.76
N GLY A 461 4.71 -25.59 9.33
CA GLY A 461 3.27 -25.42 9.11
C GLY A 461 2.75 -24.07 9.63
N LEU A 462 3.21 -23.64 10.82
CA LEU A 462 2.86 -22.33 11.37
C LEU A 462 3.41 -21.18 10.50
N LEU A 463 4.68 -21.24 10.15
CA LEU A 463 5.31 -20.17 9.35
C LEU A 463 4.67 -20.06 7.97
N GLY A 464 4.38 -21.19 7.31
CA GLY A 464 3.66 -21.20 6.04
C GLY A 464 2.27 -20.59 6.14
N PHE A 465 1.49 -20.94 7.17
CA PHE A 465 0.17 -20.35 7.41
C PHE A 465 0.20 -18.84 7.64
N LEU A 466 1.17 -18.35 8.44
CA LEU A 466 1.31 -16.92 8.71
C LEU A 466 1.80 -16.16 7.47
N GLU A 467 2.68 -16.76 6.66
CA GLU A 467 3.21 -16.18 5.44
C GLU A 467 2.14 -16.06 4.34
N GLU A 468 1.24 -17.05 4.22
CA GLU A 468 0.12 -17.01 3.29
C GLU A 468 -0.95 -15.97 3.66
N ASN A 469 -0.93 -15.47 4.91
CA ASN A 469 -1.92 -14.49 5.36
C ASN A 469 -1.41 -13.05 5.18
N PRO A 470 -1.94 -12.30 4.19
CA PRO A 470 -1.45 -10.95 3.87
C PRO A 470 -1.73 -9.91 4.96
N ALA A 471 -2.53 -10.24 5.98
CA ALA A 471 -2.81 -9.35 7.09
C ALA A 471 -1.71 -9.42 8.17
N VAL A 472 -0.91 -10.51 8.21
CA VAL A 472 0.11 -10.73 9.23
C VAL A 472 1.38 -9.94 8.89
N ALA A 473 1.83 -9.09 9.80
CA ALA A 473 3.01 -8.26 9.61
C ALA A 473 4.30 -8.99 10.04
N GLY A 474 5.37 -8.87 9.25
CA GLY A 474 6.66 -9.51 9.58
C GLY A 474 7.38 -8.92 10.80
N ASN A 475 6.98 -7.76 11.29
CA ASN A 475 7.56 -7.09 12.47
C ASN A 475 6.91 -7.48 13.81
N ILE A 476 6.10 -8.53 13.84
CA ILE A 476 5.51 -9.07 15.06
C ILE A 476 6.64 -9.63 15.93
N TYR A 477 6.68 -9.23 17.21
CA TYR A 477 7.64 -9.80 18.16
C TYR A 477 7.28 -11.24 18.50
N VAL A 478 8.29 -12.13 18.50
CA VAL A 478 8.12 -13.55 18.76
C VAL A 478 8.75 -13.92 20.09
N PHE A 479 7.99 -14.66 20.89
CA PHE A 479 8.39 -15.10 22.22
C PHE A 479 8.22 -16.62 22.35
N ALA A 480 9.03 -17.23 23.20
CA ALA A 480 8.84 -18.59 23.67
C ALA A 480 8.09 -18.61 25.02
N ALA A 481 7.33 -19.63 25.30
CA ALA A 481 6.72 -19.87 26.61
C ALA A 481 6.72 -21.36 26.95
N GLU A 482 7.09 -21.72 28.19
CA GLU A 482 7.01 -23.08 28.70
C GLU A 482 5.53 -23.54 28.78
N ASP A 483 4.64 -22.66 29.27
CA ASP A 483 3.20 -22.83 29.29
C ASP A 483 2.52 -21.67 28.55
N MET A 484 2.24 -21.88 27.26
CA MET A 484 1.61 -20.89 26.40
C MET A 484 0.20 -20.52 26.88
N GLU A 485 -0.57 -21.51 27.36
CA GLU A 485 -1.94 -21.25 27.82
C GLU A 485 -1.95 -20.41 29.10
N GLU A 486 -1.03 -20.66 30.05
CA GLU A 486 -0.91 -19.86 31.27
C GLU A 486 -0.57 -18.41 30.90
N VAL A 487 0.37 -18.18 29.99
CA VAL A 487 0.76 -16.83 29.52
C VAL A 487 -0.41 -16.12 28.85
N MET A 488 -1.12 -16.81 27.94
CA MET A 488 -2.25 -16.23 27.20
C MET A 488 -3.47 -15.98 28.10
N SER A 489 -3.62 -16.72 29.20
CA SER A 489 -4.71 -16.52 30.18
C SER A 489 -4.62 -15.15 30.89
N LEU A 490 -3.46 -14.49 30.88
CA LEU A 490 -3.29 -13.17 31.47
C LEU A 490 -3.88 -12.04 30.62
N ASP A 491 -4.20 -12.32 29.34
CA ASP A 491 -4.77 -11.32 28.45
C ASP A 491 -6.20 -10.95 28.86
N GLY A 492 -6.45 -9.67 29.06
CA GLY A 492 -7.73 -9.13 29.50
C GLY A 492 -8.07 -9.38 30.98
N GLN A 493 -7.27 -10.14 31.75
CA GLN A 493 -7.43 -10.35 33.18
C GLN A 493 -6.53 -9.41 33.99
N GLU A 494 -5.23 -9.58 33.88
CA GLU A 494 -4.21 -8.82 34.63
C GLU A 494 -3.57 -7.71 33.77
N THR A 495 -3.66 -7.84 32.44
CA THR A 495 -3.23 -6.83 31.46
C THR A 495 -4.41 -6.48 30.54
N ASP A 496 -4.54 -5.20 30.17
CA ASP A 496 -5.59 -4.77 29.24
C ASP A 496 -5.40 -5.42 27.85
N SER A 497 -4.15 -5.66 27.45
CA SER A 497 -3.71 -6.40 26.28
C SER A 497 -2.31 -6.97 26.53
N LEU A 498 -2.16 -8.27 26.37
CA LEU A 498 -0.87 -8.94 26.49
C LEU A 498 0.10 -8.50 25.39
N GLY A 499 -0.41 -8.37 24.16
CA GLY A 499 0.39 -7.91 23.01
C GLY A 499 0.98 -6.53 23.24
N ASP A 500 0.17 -5.56 23.69
CA ASP A 500 0.64 -4.21 23.98
C ASP A 500 1.61 -4.17 25.18
N TYR A 501 1.34 -4.97 26.19
CA TYR A 501 2.18 -5.04 27.40
C TYR A 501 3.57 -5.58 27.09
N LEU A 502 3.68 -6.69 26.36
CA LEU A 502 4.96 -7.30 26.00
C LEU A 502 5.76 -6.37 25.05
N THR A 503 5.09 -5.79 24.05
CA THR A 503 5.71 -4.83 23.13
C THR A 503 6.22 -3.60 23.87
N GLY A 504 5.42 -3.03 24.78
CA GLY A 504 5.81 -1.87 25.56
C GLY A 504 7.02 -2.12 26.47
N ILE A 505 7.15 -3.32 27.07
CA ILE A 505 8.36 -3.70 27.82
C ILE A 505 9.58 -3.72 26.92
N LEU A 506 9.46 -4.31 25.72
CA LEU A 506 10.57 -4.38 24.77
C LEU A 506 10.99 -3.00 24.27
N GLU A 507 10.06 -2.17 23.86
CA GLU A 507 10.35 -0.81 23.39
C GLU A 507 11.08 0.01 24.45
N ASN A 508 10.61 -0.04 25.71
CA ASN A 508 11.28 0.62 26.84
C ASN A 508 12.68 0.06 27.14
N THR A 509 12.93 -1.22 26.77
CA THR A 509 14.22 -1.90 27.04
C THR A 509 15.18 -1.77 25.87
N LEU A 510 14.67 -1.73 24.62
CA LEU A 510 15.47 -1.52 23.40
C LEU A 510 16.14 -0.14 23.38
N GLU A 511 15.51 0.90 23.93
CA GLU A 511 16.15 2.21 24.12
C GLU A 511 17.43 2.11 24.95
N LYS A 512 17.54 1.11 25.83
CA LYS A 512 18.73 0.85 26.67
C LYS A 512 19.73 -0.12 26.05
N LYS A 513 19.50 -0.63 24.82
CA LYS A 513 20.34 -1.63 24.13
C LYS A 513 20.60 -2.93 24.92
N GLU A 514 19.71 -3.30 25.83
CA GLU A 514 19.94 -4.43 26.73
C GLU A 514 19.41 -5.78 26.22
N LYS A 515 18.53 -5.82 25.20
CA LYS A 515 17.97 -7.08 24.68
C LYS A 515 17.77 -7.02 23.18
N GLN A 516 18.14 -8.07 22.47
CA GLN A 516 17.72 -8.32 21.08
C GLN A 516 16.44 -9.16 21.12
N ALA A 517 15.37 -8.67 20.53
CA ALA A 517 14.11 -9.38 20.39
C ALA A 517 13.96 -9.86 18.93
N ALA A 518 13.66 -11.12 18.75
CA ALA A 518 13.37 -11.68 17.43
C ALA A 518 11.99 -11.22 16.96
N VAL A 519 11.88 -10.94 15.68
CA VAL A 519 10.60 -10.68 15.01
C VAL A 519 10.28 -11.82 14.04
N LEU A 520 9.01 -11.94 13.64
CA LEU A 520 8.53 -13.00 12.77
C LEU A 520 9.35 -13.09 11.46
N GLN A 521 9.80 -11.98 10.93
CA GLN A 521 10.66 -11.91 9.75
C GLN A 521 12.01 -12.61 9.94
N ASP A 522 12.58 -12.58 11.17
CA ASP A 522 13.83 -13.29 11.45
C ASP A 522 13.61 -14.81 11.38
N LEU A 523 12.43 -15.30 11.83
CA LEU A 523 12.07 -16.71 11.74
C LEU A 523 11.84 -17.12 10.28
N TYR A 524 11.15 -16.32 9.47
CA TYR A 524 11.01 -16.57 8.04
C TYR A 524 12.38 -16.67 7.36
N GLY A 525 13.27 -15.72 7.66
CA GLY A 525 14.62 -15.72 7.10
C GLY A 525 15.41 -16.96 7.46
N ALA A 526 15.32 -17.45 8.69
CA ALA A 526 15.98 -18.69 9.12
C ALA A 526 15.33 -19.93 8.49
N TRP A 527 14.00 -19.97 8.42
CA TRP A 527 13.25 -21.07 7.83
C TRP A 527 13.57 -21.26 6.34
N HIS A 528 13.52 -20.19 5.56
CA HIS A 528 13.81 -20.24 4.12
C HIS A 528 15.27 -20.54 3.80
N ARG A 529 16.21 -20.21 4.69
CA ARG A 529 17.62 -20.55 4.54
C ARG A 529 18.01 -21.90 5.14
N GLU A 530 17.04 -22.63 5.69
CA GLU A 530 17.26 -23.88 6.43
C GLU A 530 18.26 -23.73 7.60
N GLU A 531 18.37 -22.54 8.17
CA GLU A 531 19.21 -22.22 9.32
C GLU A 531 18.49 -22.55 10.64
N GLU A 532 19.23 -22.48 11.75
CA GLU A 532 18.64 -22.55 13.09
C GLU A 532 17.83 -21.27 13.38
N PHE A 533 16.68 -21.41 14.03
CA PHE A 533 15.90 -20.28 14.44
C PHE A 533 16.65 -19.38 15.43
N PRO A 534 16.46 -18.05 15.38
CA PRO A 534 17.06 -17.16 16.35
C PRO A 534 16.59 -17.48 17.77
N GLU A 535 17.45 -17.21 18.75
CA GLU A 535 17.12 -17.39 20.15
C GLU A 535 15.96 -16.46 20.54
N LEU A 536 14.87 -17.02 21.06
CA LEU A 536 13.67 -16.29 21.42
C LEU A 536 13.74 -15.87 22.88
N LEU A 537 13.17 -14.70 23.18
CA LEU A 537 12.95 -14.27 24.55
C LEU A 537 11.80 -15.10 25.17
N GLU A 538 12.01 -15.58 26.37
CA GLU A 538 11.02 -16.40 27.09
C GLU A 538 10.08 -15.51 27.91
N VAL A 539 8.77 -15.78 27.82
CA VAL A 539 7.75 -15.16 28.67
C VAL A 539 7.33 -16.16 29.75
N THR A 540 7.49 -15.77 31.00
CA THR A 540 7.09 -16.56 32.16
C THR A 540 6.09 -15.80 33.02
N VAL A 541 5.22 -16.51 33.73
CA VAL A 541 4.25 -15.92 34.67
C VAL A 541 4.84 -15.87 36.08
N VAL A 542 5.00 -14.66 36.63
CA VAL A 542 5.48 -14.48 38.01
C VAL A 542 4.52 -13.56 38.75
N ASN A 543 3.91 -14.06 39.82
CA ASN A 543 2.91 -13.34 40.60
C ASN A 543 1.75 -12.79 39.74
N LYS A 544 1.23 -13.63 38.86
CA LYS A 544 0.17 -13.30 37.89
C LYS A 544 0.53 -12.16 36.89
N LYS A 545 1.80 -11.88 36.69
CA LYS A 545 2.25 -10.88 35.69
C LYS A 545 3.23 -11.51 34.72
N PRO A 546 3.14 -11.20 33.43
CA PRO A 546 4.10 -11.69 32.44
C PRO A 546 5.46 -11.01 32.66
N ARG A 547 6.51 -11.80 32.60
CA ARG A 547 7.91 -11.34 32.66
C ARG A 547 8.71 -11.90 31.50
N ILE A 548 9.53 -11.06 30.88
CA ILE A 548 10.42 -11.45 29.80
C ILE A 548 11.79 -11.81 30.39
N ARG A 549 12.27 -13.03 30.10
CA ARG A 549 13.60 -13.51 30.45
C ARG A 549 14.42 -13.78 29.19
N GLN A 550 15.73 -13.62 29.27
CA GLN A 550 16.65 -14.10 28.26
C GLN A 550 16.99 -15.55 28.63
N HIS A 551 16.94 -16.47 27.65
CA HIS A 551 17.46 -17.82 27.87
C HIS A 551 18.93 -17.69 28.30
N SER A 552 19.30 -18.28 29.43
CA SER A 552 20.67 -18.24 29.97
C SER A 552 21.49 -19.41 29.43
#